data_2e9d689cf0b2ba740b58c7da089ca1c8
#
_entry.id   2e9d689cf0b2ba740b58c7da089ca1c8
#
_cell.length_a   1.000
_cell.length_b   1.000
_cell.length_c   1.000
_cell.angle_alpha   90.00
_cell.angle_beta   90.00
_cell.angle_gamma   90.00
#
_symmetry.space_group_name_H-M   'P 1'
#
loop_
_entity.id
_entity.type
_entity.pdbx_description
1 polymer ?
#
loop_
_entity_poly.entity_id
_entity_poly.type
_entity_poly.pdbx_seq_one_letter_code
_entity_poly.pdbx_strand_id
1 'polypeptide(L)'
;MVSAILAEGWDCPVFEGPVQDLIDELGKLPGVGPKSAQRIAFHLLGVEAPDIDRLTAALTRVRDGVQFCEVCGNVSDKERCRICADPRRDIALVCVVEEPKDVQAVERTREFRGRYHVLGGALDPLSGVGPDQLRIRELLTRIGTEEDGVPISEVIIATDPNTEGEATATYLVRMLRDFPGLTVTRLASGLPMGGDLEFADELTLGRALSGRRPL
;
A
#
# COMPACT_ATOMS: atom_id res chain seq x y z
N MET A 1 -6.95 -34.94 47.36
CA MET A 1 -7.77 -35.07 46.18
C MET A 1 -8.79 -33.92 46.16
N VAL A 2 -8.33 -32.72 45.96
CA VAL A 2 -9.20 -31.55 45.59
C VAL A 2 -8.23 -30.56 44.94
N SER A 3 -8.07 -30.55 43.63
CA SER A 3 -7.47 -29.42 42.90
C SER A 3 -7.31 -29.77 41.42
N ALA A 4 -8.40 -29.76 40.67
CA ALA A 4 -8.34 -29.83 39.22
C ALA A 4 -9.72 -29.49 38.60
N ILE A 5 -10.36 -28.40 39.06
CA ILE A 5 -11.57 -27.89 38.40
C ILE A 5 -11.52 -26.35 38.50
N LEU A 6 -10.67 -25.69 37.76
CA LEU A 6 -10.74 -24.24 37.50
C LEU A 6 -9.82 -23.91 36.33
N ALA A 7 -10.20 -24.19 35.09
CA ALA A 7 -9.68 -23.52 33.89
C ALA A 7 -10.45 -23.98 32.62
N GLU A 8 -11.76 -24.12 32.71
CA GLU A 8 -12.58 -24.03 31.48
C GLU A 8 -13.18 -22.63 31.47
N GLY A 9 -12.47 -21.73 30.80
CA GLY A 9 -12.99 -20.40 30.51
C GLY A 9 -14.28 -20.55 29.71
N TRP A 10 -15.33 -19.97 30.25
CA TRP A 10 -16.63 -19.87 29.60
C TRP A 10 -16.53 -18.91 28.40
N ASP A 11 -15.90 -19.33 27.31
CA ASP A 11 -15.99 -18.72 26.00
C ASP A 11 -17.25 -19.22 25.26
N CYS A 12 -18.41 -19.16 25.96
CA CYS A 12 -19.66 -19.36 25.29
C CYS A 12 -20.00 -18.05 24.58
N PRO A 13 -20.13 -18.03 23.25
CA PRO A 13 -20.56 -16.81 22.57
C PRO A 13 -21.91 -16.39 23.13
N VAL A 14 -21.97 -15.15 23.64
CA VAL A 14 -23.20 -14.58 24.24
C VAL A 14 -24.30 -14.41 23.20
N PHE A 15 -23.91 -14.36 21.93
CA PHE A 15 -24.79 -14.20 20.79
C PHE A 15 -24.72 -15.43 19.89
N GLU A 16 -25.88 -15.83 19.32
CA GLU A 16 -25.98 -16.97 18.43
C GLU A 16 -26.57 -16.53 17.07
N GLY A 17 -26.33 -17.37 16.05
CA GLY A 17 -26.86 -17.17 14.71
C GLY A 17 -26.29 -15.92 13.99
N PRO A 18 -27.10 -15.24 13.15
CA PRO A 18 -26.61 -14.22 12.23
C PRO A 18 -25.86 -13.05 12.86
N VAL A 19 -26.12 -12.74 14.15
CA VAL A 19 -25.43 -11.67 14.86
C VAL A 19 -24.01 -12.08 15.20
N GLN A 20 -23.81 -13.32 15.65
CA GLN A 20 -22.48 -13.85 15.93
C GLN A 20 -21.68 -13.99 14.63
N ASP A 21 -22.28 -14.52 13.56
CA ASP A 21 -21.64 -14.64 12.25
C ASP A 21 -21.12 -13.27 11.76
N LEU A 22 -21.93 -12.22 11.92
CA LEU A 22 -21.53 -10.86 11.56
C LEU A 22 -20.35 -10.35 12.41
N ILE A 23 -20.39 -10.60 13.73
CA ILE A 23 -19.30 -10.22 14.64
C ILE A 23 -18.00 -10.93 14.24
N ASP A 24 -18.08 -12.22 13.93
CA ASP A 24 -16.92 -13.04 13.56
C ASP A 24 -16.32 -12.57 12.22
N GLU A 25 -17.15 -12.26 11.22
CA GLU A 25 -16.67 -11.74 9.94
C GLU A 25 -16.05 -10.34 10.08
N LEU A 26 -16.64 -9.46 10.87
CA LEU A 26 -16.08 -8.14 11.17
C LEU A 26 -14.75 -8.25 11.94
N GLY A 27 -14.64 -9.24 12.84
CA GLY A 27 -13.45 -9.49 13.63
C GLY A 27 -12.23 -9.98 12.81
N LYS A 28 -12.44 -10.46 11.58
CA LYS A 28 -11.39 -10.84 10.64
C LYS A 28 -10.75 -9.63 9.93
N LEU A 29 -11.39 -8.45 10.04
CA LEU A 29 -10.88 -7.25 9.39
C LEU A 29 -9.64 -6.71 10.14
N PRO A 30 -8.58 -6.28 9.40
CA PRO A 30 -7.39 -5.72 10.01
C PRO A 30 -7.71 -4.54 10.93
N GLY A 31 -7.19 -4.55 12.16
CA GLY A 31 -7.43 -3.49 13.15
C GLY A 31 -8.80 -3.54 13.84
N VAL A 32 -9.64 -4.51 13.53
CA VAL A 32 -10.94 -4.70 14.19
C VAL A 32 -10.84 -5.82 15.24
N GLY A 33 -10.65 -5.44 16.49
CA GLY A 33 -10.66 -6.39 17.60
C GLY A 33 -12.10 -6.80 18.00
N PRO A 34 -12.27 -7.83 18.86
CA PRO A 34 -13.59 -8.38 19.24
C PRO A 34 -14.58 -7.33 19.74
N LYS A 35 -14.14 -6.40 20.59
CA LYS A 35 -15.01 -5.31 21.10
C LYS A 35 -15.45 -4.35 20.00
N SER A 36 -14.59 -4.08 19.03
CA SER A 36 -14.92 -3.21 17.88
C SER A 36 -15.86 -3.91 16.92
N ALA A 37 -15.63 -5.20 16.63
CA ALA A 37 -16.51 -6.02 15.80
C ALA A 37 -17.94 -6.04 16.37
N GLN A 38 -18.07 -6.33 17.67
CA GLN A 38 -19.36 -6.33 18.37
C GLN A 38 -20.03 -4.96 18.29
N ARG A 39 -19.31 -3.86 18.56
CA ARG A 39 -19.86 -2.51 18.48
C ARG A 39 -20.35 -2.15 17.07
N ILE A 40 -19.62 -2.55 16.02
CA ILE A 40 -20.03 -2.34 14.63
C ILE A 40 -21.28 -3.16 14.32
N ALA A 41 -21.31 -4.45 14.69
CA ALA A 41 -22.47 -5.31 14.46
C ALA A 41 -23.74 -4.73 15.11
N PHE A 42 -23.67 -4.31 16.38
CA PHE A 42 -24.81 -3.68 17.06
C PHE A 42 -25.23 -2.34 16.46
N HIS A 43 -24.28 -1.55 15.97
CA HIS A 43 -24.59 -0.34 15.22
C HIS A 43 -25.40 -0.69 13.95
N LEU A 44 -24.97 -1.69 13.20
CA LEU A 44 -25.67 -2.12 11.98
C LEU A 44 -27.06 -2.66 12.23
N LEU A 45 -27.32 -3.28 13.40
CA LEU A 45 -28.69 -3.71 13.79
C LEU A 45 -29.62 -2.54 14.03
N GLY A 46 -29.11 -1.36 14.37
CA GLY A 46 -29.92 -0.16 14.60
C GLY A 46 -30.06 0.76 13.38
N VAL A 47 -29.43 0.41 12.26
CA VAL A 47 -29.44 1.20 11.02
C VAL A 47 -30.63 0.80 10.15
N GLU A 48 -31.18 1.74 9.38
CA GLU A 48 -32.29 1.46 8.46
C GLU A 48 -31.85 0.54 7.31
N ALA A 49 -32.78 -0.31 6.84
CA ALA A 49 -32.50 -1.27 5.78
C ALA A 49 -31.83 -0.67 4.52
N PRO A 50 -32.25 0.51 4.01
CA PRO A 50 -31.56 1.11 2.84
C PRO A 50 -30.07 1.41 3.05
N ASP A 51 -29.63 1.65 4.29
CA ASP A 51 -28.23 1.90 4.60
C ASP A 51 -27.41 0.61 4.57
N ILE A 52 -28.00 -0.48 5.09
CA ILE A 52 -27.41 -1.82 5.00
C ILE A 52 -27.30 -2.26 3.54
N ASP A 53 -28.33 -2.06 2.75
CA ASP A 53 -28.34 -2.39 1.33
C ASP A 53 -27.25 -1.63 0.57
N ARG A 54 -27.04 -0.34 0.89
CA ARG A 54 -25.96 0.45 0.29
C ARG A 54 -24.58 -0.08 0.64
N LEU A 55 -24.35 -0.46 1.91
CA LEU A 55 -23.09 -1.04 2.35
C LEU A 55 -22.83 -2.38 1.66
N THR A 56 -23.82 -3.27 1.66
CA THR A 56 -23.74 -4.58 1.00
C THR A 56 -23.46 -4.43 -0.50
N ALA A 57 -24.18 -3.52 -1.17
CA ALA A 57 -23.97 -3.23 -2.57
C ALA A 57 -22.58 -2.63 -2.84
N ALA A 58 -22.02 -1.83 -1.93
CA ALA A 58 -20.68 -1.29 -2.06
C ALA A 58 -19.62 -2.39 -1.96
N LEU A 59 -19.74 -3.29 -0.99
CA LEU A 59 -18.85 -4.46 -0.83
C LEU A 59 -18.89 -5.36 -2.07
N THR A 60 -20.09 -5.66 -2.57
CA THR A 60 -20.29 -6.46 -3.77
C THR A 60 -19.64 -5.80 -5.00
N ARG A 61 -19.85 -4.49 -5.21
CA ARG A 61 -19.21 -3.76 -6.32
C ARG A 61 -17.70 -3.77 -6.25
N VAL A 62 -17.11 -3.66 -5.05
CA VAL A 62 -15.65 -3.75 -4.89
C VAL A 62 -15.17 -5.15 -5.27
N ARG A 63 -15.81 -6.20 -4.76
CA ARG A 63 -15.44 -7.59 -5.08
C ARG A 63 -15.50 -7.90 -6.57
N ASP A 64 -16.56 -7.45 -7.24
CA ASP A 64 -16.88 -7.88 -8.60
C ASP A 64 -16.34 -6.92 -9.68
N GLY A 65 -16.09 -5.64 -9.32
CA GLY A 65 -15.77 -4.58 -10.28
C GLY A 65 -14.39 -3.94 -10.11
N VAL A 66 -13.63 -4.31 -9.08
CA VAL A 66 -12.27 -3.76 -8.89
C VAL A 66 -11.22 -4.77 -9.32
N GLN A 67 -10.29 -4.31 -10.13
CA GLN A 67 -9.15 -5.06 -10.61
C GLN A 67 -7.86 -4.25 -10.47
N PHE A 68 -6.73 -4.86 -10.76
CA PHE A 68 -5.47 -4.14 -10.84
C PHE A 68 -5.24 -3.63 -12.26
N CYS A 69 -4.82 -2.38 -12.37
CA CYS A 69 -4.44 -1.78 -13.65
C CYS A 69 -3.36 -2.61 -14.33
N GLU A 70 -3.57 -2.99 -15.60
CA GLU A 70 -2.64 -3.81 -16.38
C GLU A 70 -1.24 -3.17 -16.51
N VAL A 71 -1.18 -1.82 -16.54
CA VAL A 71 0.07 -1.06 -16.70
C VAL A 71 0.81 -0.88 -15.40
N CYS A 72 0.13 -0.37 -14.36
CA CYS A 72 0.81 0.10 -13.16
C CYS A 72 0.51 -0.70 -11.89
N GLY A 73 -0.43 -1.66 -11.90
CA GLY A 73 -0.79 -2.44 -10.73
C GLY A 73 -1.62 -1.69 -9.67
N ASN A 74 -2.02 -0.44 -9.92
CA ASN A 74 -2.92 0.28 -9.03
C ASN A 74 -4.35 -0.27 -9.12
N VAL A 75 -5.15 -0.08 -8.07
CA VAL A 75 -6.57 -0.46 -8.09
C VAL A 75 -7.34 0.36 -9.13
N SER A 76 -8.23 -0.31 -9.88
CA SER A 76 -8.98 0.29 -10.99
C SER A 76 -10.30 -0.45 -11.22
N ASP A 77 -11.30 0.24 -11.71
CA ASP A 77 -12.55 -0.30 -12.25
C ASP A 77 -12.47 -0.57 -13.77
N LYS A 78 -11.29 -0.35 -14.38
CA LYS A 78 -11.00 -0.54 -15.81
C LYS A 78 -9.64 -1.18 -15.98
N GLU A 79 -9.37 -1.73 -17.18
CA GLU A 79 -8.07 -2.29 -17.54
C GLU A 79 -6.92 -1.30 -17.28
N ARG A 80 -7.08 -0.04 -17.69
CA ARG A 80 -6.17 1.07 -17.36
C ARG A 80 -6.80 2.01 -16.36
N CYS A 81 -6.11 2.27 -15.24
CA CYS A 81 -6.57 3.23 -14.25
C CYS A 81 -6.55 4.67 -14.82
N ARG A 82 -7.29 5.57 -14.15
CA ARG A 82 -7.39 6.97 -14.57
C ARG A 82 -6.04 7.69 -14.71
N ILE A 83 -5.02 7.28 -13.96
CA ILE A 83 -3.67 7.89 -14.03
C ILE A 83 -2.97 7.42 -15.30
N CYS A 84 -2.98 6.11 -15.60
CA CYS A 84 -2.37 5.57 -16.81
C CYS A 84 -3.11 5.97 -18.09
N ALA A 85 -4.41 6.27 -18.00
CA ALA A 85 -5.23 6.74 -19.11
C ALA A 85 -5.16 8.25 -19.33
N ASP A 86 -4.58 9.04 -18.42
CA ASP A 86 -4.49 10.51 -18.55
C ASP A 86 -3.33 10.89 -19.48
N PRO A 87 -3.61 11.47 -20.68
CA PRO A 87 -2.58 11.83 -21.64
C PRO A 87 -1.69 13.01 -21.21
N ARG A 88 -2.04 13.69 -20.12
CA ARG A 88 -1.24 14.78 -19.56
C ARG A 88 -0.12 14.30 -18.66
N ARG A 89 -0.09 12.99 -18.36
CA ARG A 89 0.95 12.37 -17.54
C ARG A 89 2.20 12.09 -18.36
N ASP A 90 3.34 12.40 -17.79
CA ASP A 90 4.63 12.06 -18.38
C ASP A 90 4.87 10.55 -18.29
N ILE A 91 4.89 9.90 -19.46
CA ILE A 91 5.11 8.45 -19.59
C ILE A 91 6.55 8.09 -19.27
N ALA A 92 7.50 8.99 -19.58
CA ALA A 92 8.91 8.73 -19.37
C ALA A 92 9.34 8.74 -17.90
N LEU A 93 8.46 9.19 -16.99
CA LEU A 93 8.71 9.34 -15.55
C LEU A 93 7.83 8.38 -14.75
N VAL A 94 8.43 7.39 -14.07
CA VAL A 94 7.72 6.38 -13.29
C VAL A 94 8.10 6.45 -11.82
N CYS A 95 7.10 6.58 -10.93
CA CYS A 95 7.26 6.49 -9.49
C CYS A 95 6.85 5.08 -9.03
N VAL A 96 7.79 4.35 -8.45
CA VAL A 96 7.60 2.98 -7.93
C VAL A 96 7.26 3.07 -6.45
N VAL A 97 6.10 2.52 -6.09
CA VAL A 97 5.55 2.49 -4.73
C VAL A 97 5.21 1.06 -4.32
N GLU A 98 5.06 0.81 -3.02
CA GLU A 98 4.75 -0.52 -2.49
C GLU A 98 3.27 -0.87 -2.69
N GLU A 99 2.36 0.02 -2.32
CA GLU A 99 0.92 -0.26 -2.31
C GLU A 99 0.08 0.85 -2.97
N PRO A 100 -1.17 0.56 -3.36
CA PRO A 100 -2.08 1.57 -3.94
C PRO A 100 -2.33 2.80 -3.05
N LYS A 101 -2.25 2.64 -1.72
CA LYS A 101 -2.39 3.75 -0.76
C LYS A 101 -1.30 4.81 -0.92
N ASP A 102 -0.09 4.39 -1.32
CA ASP A 102 1.08 5.27 -1.48
C ASP A 102 0.90 6.17 -2.70
N VAL A 103 0.29 5.64 -3.78
CA VAL A 103 -0.12 6.45 -4.93
C VAL A 103 -0.98 7.62 -4.47
N GLN A 104 -1.93 7.38 -3.57
CA GLN A 104 -2.79 8.44 -3.05
C GLN A 104 -2.00 9.46 -2.22
N ALA A 105 -1.00 9.03 -1.47
CA ALA A 105 -0.15 9.92 -0.67
C ALA A 105 0.64 10.87 -1.59
N VAL A 106 1.27 10.36 -2.64
CA VAL A 106 2.01 11.17 -3.62
C VAL A 106 1.07 12.10 -4.40
N GLU A 107 -0.09 11.62 -4.87
CA GLU A 107 -1.06 12.44 -5.61
C GLU A 107 -1.61 13.63 -4.80
N ARG A 108 -1.73 13.49 -3.48
CA ARG A 108 -2.15 14.61 -2.60
C ARG A 108 -1.19 15.80 -2.64
N THR A 109 0.08 15.59 -2.94
CA THR A 109 1.06 16.68 -3.05
C THR A 109 0.80 17.56 -4.26
N ARG A 110 0.19 16.99 -5.34
CA ARG A 110 -0.03 17.63 -6.65
C ARG A 110 1.25 18.03 -7.39
N GLU A 111 2.41 17.59 -6.91
CA GLU A 111 3.72 17.91 -7.50
C GLU A 111 4.15 16.89 -8.57
N PHE A 112 3.68 15.63 -8.45
CA PHE A 112 4.08 14.57 -9.35
C PHE A 112 3.18 14.54 -10.60
N ARG A 113 3.80 14.46 -11.79
CA ARG A 113 3.12 14.44 -13.08
C ARG A 113 3.40 13.19 -13.91
N GLY A 114 4.21 12.28 -13.40
CA GLY A 114 4.51 11.01 -14.04
C GLY A 114 3.43 9.94 -13.83
N ARG A 115 3.77 8.72 -14.17
CA ARG A 115 2.97 7.50 -13.93
C ARG A 115 3.53 6.72 -12.75
N TYR A 116 2.78 5.73 -12.28
CA TYR A 116 3.18 4.90 -11.14
C TYR A 116 3.47 3.48 -11.59
N HIS A 117 4.17 2.76 -10.70
CA HIS A 117 4.22 1.31 -10.69
C HIS A 117 4.07 0.83 -9.25
N VAL A 118 3.02 0.04 -8.99
CA VAL A 118 2.70 -0.51 -7.67
C VAL A 118 3.25 -1.92 -7.60
N LEU A 119 4.14 -2.17 -6.66
CA LEU A 119 4.82 -3.47 -6.49
C LEU A 119 3.88 -4.54 -5.91
N GLY A 120 2.89 -4.13 -5.11
CA GLY A 120 2.00 -5.04 -4.37
C GLY A 120 2.53 -5.41 -2.98
N GLY A 121 3.56 -4.73 -2.49
CA GLY A 121 4.20 -4.92 -1.19
C GLY A 121 5.68 -4.59 -1.21
N ALA A 122 6.40 -5.04 -0.18
CA ALA A 122 7.84 -4.94 -0.03
C ALA A 122 8.48 -6.33 0.13
N LEU A 123 9.78 -6.44 -0.09
CA LEU A 123 10.54 -7.66 0.21
C LEU A 123 10.55 -7.87 1.74
N ASP A 124 10.02 -9.00 2.18
CA ASP A 124 10.02 -9.42 3.57
C ASP A 124 10.33 -10.93 3.65
N PRO A 125 11.62 -11.29 3.73
CA PRO A 125 12.03 -12.69 3.83
C PRO A 125 11.50 -13.39 5.09
N LEU A 126 11.24 -12.65 6.17
CA LEU A 126 10.72 -13.21 7.41
C LEU A 126 9.27 -13.66 7.27
N SER A 127 8.47 -12.90 6.54
CA SER A 127 7.08 -13.25 6.18
C SER A 127 7.00 -14.09 4.89
N GLY A 128 8.13 -14.42 4.28
CA GLY A 128 8.21 -15.24 3.07
C GLY A 128 7.91 -14.47 1.77
N VAL A 129 7.92 -13.13 1.79
CA VAL A 129 7.69 -12.32 0.58
C VAL A 129 9.00 -12.12 -0.16
N GLY A 130 9.15 -12.84 -1.26
CA GLY A 130 10.29 -12.72 -2.18
C GLY A 130 9.98 -11.87 -3.42
N PRO A 131 10.99 -11.68 -4.28
CA PRO A 131 10.83 -10.86 -5.50
C PRO A 131 9.75 -11.37 -6.47
N ASP A 132 9.47 -12.68 -6.46
CA ASP A 132 8.49 -13.30 -7.36
C ASP A 132 7.03 -13.05 -6.95
N GLN A 133 6.80 -12.63 -5.69
CA GLN A 133 5.48 -12.22 -5.21
C GLN A 133 5.19 -10.73 -5.46
N LEU A 134 6.22 -9.98 -5.87
CA LEU A 134 6.10 -8.56 -6.20
C LEU A 134 6.09 -8.35 -7.72
N ARG A 135 5.48 -7.26 -8.17
CA ARG A 135 5.38 -6.90 -9.59
C ARG A 135 6.68 -6.31 -10.16
N ILE A 136 7.83 -6.86 -9.72
CA ILE A 136 9.16 -6.38 -10.16
C ILE A 136 9.41 -6.78 -11.61
N ARG A 137 9.00 -7.99 -12.02
CA ARG A 137 9.17 -8.46 -13.39
C ARG A 137 8.41 -7.58 -14.38
N GLU A 138 7.18 -7.18 -14.03
CA GLU A 138 6.36 -6.28 -14.84
C GLU A 138 6.99 -4.89 -14.96
N LEU A 139 7.62 -4.37 -13.89
CA LEU A 139 8.39 -3.13 -13.93
C LEU A 139 9.54 -3.23 -14.94
N LEU A 140 10.36 -4.27 -14.85
CA LEU A 140 11.50 -4.47 -15.76
C LEU A 140 11.05 -4.63 -17.21
N THR A 141 9.96 -5.38 -17.43
CA THR A 141 9.37 -5.53 -18.77
C THR A 141 8.91 -4.19 -19.31
N ARG A 142 8.17 -3.40 -18.50
CA ARG A 142 7.67 -2.09 -18.88
C ARG A 142 8.78 -1.12 -19.26
N ILE A 143 9.91 -1.13 -18.53
CA ILE A 143 11.08 -0.30 -18.84
C ILE A 143 11.75 -0.75 -20.15
N GLY A 144 11.84 -2.07 -20.37
CA GLY A 144 12.49 -2.64 -21.55
C GLY A 144 11.68 -2.59 -22.85
N THR A 145 10.34 -2.40 -22.75
CA THR A 145 9.45 -2.49 -23.93
C THR A 145 8.90 -1.16 -24.42
N GLU A 146 9.27 -0.05 -23.80
CA GLU A 146 8.68 1.27 -24.04
C GLU A 146 7.15 1.28 -23.82
N GLU A 147 6.64 2.27 -23.13
CA GLU A 147 5.20 2.41 -22.90
C GLU A 147 4.60 3.37 -23.94
N ASP A 148 3.62 2.91 -24.70
CA ASP A 148 3.00 3.68 -25.78
C ASP A 148 4.03 4.28 -26.76
N GLY A 149 5.17 3.60 -27.00
CA GLY A 149 6.28 4.03 -27.86
C GLY A 149 7.18 5.11 -27.23
N VAL A 150 7.08 5.34 -25.93
CA VAL A 150 7.92 6.29 -25.18
C VAL A 150 8.82 5.52 -24.22
N PRO A 151 10.16 5.66 -24.30
CA PRO A 151 11.07 5.05 -23.36
C PRO A 151 10.95 5.70 -21.98
N ILE A 152 10.97 4.89 -20.93
CA ILE A 152 11.05 5.37 -19.55
C ILE A 152 12.49 5.86 -19.31
N SER A 153 12.62 7.14 -18.98
CA SER A 153 13.93 7.79 -18.76
C SER A 153 14.27 7.95 -17.29
N GLU A 154 13.26 7.98 -16.41
CA GLU A 154 13.49 8.08 -14.97
C GLU A 154 12.55 7.16 -14.18
N VAL A 155 13.13 6.45 -13.21
CA VAL A 155 12.42 5.70 -12.19
C VAL A 155 12.71 6.31 -10.82
N ILE A 156 11.68 6.81 -10.15
CA ILE A 156 11.75 7.28 -8.76
C ILE A 156 11.37 6.12 -7.86
N ILE A 157 12.28 5.67 -7.00
CA ILE A 157 12.00 4.67 -5.97
C ILE A 157 11.41 5.38 -4.76
N ALA A 158 10.15 5.09 -4.49
CA ALA A 158 9.35 5.67 -3.41
C ALA A 158 8.78 4.58 -2.50
N THR A 159 9.62 3.61 -2.12
CA THR A 159 9.32 2.61 -1.09
C THR A 159 9.33 3.25 0.30
N ASP A 160 8.69 2.60 1.26
CA ASP A 160 8.63 3.08 2.64
C ASP A 160 10.04 3.18 3.26
N PRO A 161 10.31 4.17 4.13
CA PRO A 161 11.61 4.35 4.77
C PRO A 161 11.81 3.42 5.99
N ASN A 162 11.32 2.16 5.89
CA ASN A 162 11.50 1.08 6.86
C ASN A 162 12.51 0.04 6.34
N THR A 163 12.77 -1.01 7.10
CA THR A 163 13.75 -2.05 6.76
C THR A 163 13.41 -2.78 5.45
N GLU A 164 12.15 -3.12 5.28
CA GLU A 164 11.61 -3.86 4.13
C GLU A 164 11.66 -2.99 2.86
N GLY A 165 11.25 -1.73 2.98
CA GLY A 165 11.29 -0.77 1.88
C GLY A 165 12.73 -0.41 1.47
N GLU A 166 13.68 -0.31 2.41
CA GLU A 166 15.11 -0.11 2.11
C GLU A 166 15.71 -1.34 1.40
N ALA A 167 15.35 -2.56 1.84
CA ALA A 167 15.77 -3.79 1.17
C ALA A 167 15.21 -3.86 -0.26
N THR A 168 13.93 -3.51 -0.42
CA THR A 168 13.25 -3.45 -1.72
C THR A 168 13.91 -2.41 -2.64
N ALA A 169 14.17 -1.20 -2.14
CA ALA A 169 14.89 -0.16 -2.89
C ALA A 169 16.25 -0.63 -3.36
N THR A 170 17.04 -1.25 -2.46
CA THR A 170 18.36 -1.77 -2.79
C THR A 170 18.29 -2.83 -3.87
N TYR A 171 17.33 -3.74 -3.79
CA TYR A 171 17.10 -4.77 -4.79
C TYR A 171 16.74 -4.16 -6.15
N LEU A 172 15.80 -3.21 -6.18
CA LEU A 172 15.39 -2.52 -7.40
C LEU A 172 16.55 -1.77 -8.06
N VAL A 173 17.36 -1.02 -7.29
CA VAL A 173 18.53 -0.31 -7.82
C VAL A 173 19.49 -1.28 -8.52
N ARG A 174 19.71 -2.48 -7.96
CA ARG A 174 20.57 -3.50 -8.60
C ARG A 174 20.00 -3.97 -9.93
N MET A 175 18.68 -4.24 -9.98
CA MET A 175 18.01 -4.72 -11.20
C MET A 175 17.92 -3.66 -12.28
N LEU A 176 17.76 -2.38 -11.89
CA LEU A 176 17.62 -1.26 -12.82
C LEU A 176 18.93 -0.72 -13.35
N ARG A 177 20.06 -1.07 -12.75
CA ARG A 177 21.39 -0.59 -13.14
C ARG A 177 21.79 -0.93 -14.58
N ASP A 178 21.28 -2.07 -15.09
CA ASP A 178 21.65 -2.61 -16.40
C ASP A 178 20.85 -2.00 -17.57
N PHE A 179 19.90 -1.07 -17.27
CA PHE A 179 19.13 -0.39 -18.31
C PHE A 179 19.87 0.87 -18.78
N PRO A 180 20.37 0.90 -20.03
CA PRO A 180 21.11 2.05 -20.53
C PRO A 180 20.19 3.27 -20.67
N GLY A 181 20.68 4.44 -20.24
CA GLY A 181 19.94 5.70 -20.32
C GLY A 181 18.86 5.89 -19.28
N LEU A 182 18.64 4.91 -18.38
CA LEU A 182 17.69 5.04 -17.28
C LEU A 182 18.33 5.76 -16.09
N THR A 183 17.70 6.83 -15.64
CA THR A 183 18.03 7.49 -14.38
C THR A 183 17.21 6.88 -13.25
N VAL A 184 17.86 6.42 -12.19
CA VAL A 184 17.19 5.92 -10.99
C VAL A 184 17.38 6.93 -9.87
N THR A 185 16.28 7.47 -9.37
CA THR A 185 16.27 8.45 -8.29
C THR A 185 15.48 7.90 -7.09
N ARG A 186 15.53 8.62 -5.98
CA ARG A 186 14.83 8.29 -4.75
C ARG A 186 14.27 9.57 -4.13
N LEU A 187 13.17 9.41 -3.38
CA LEU A 187 12.63 10.51 -2.59
C LEU A 187 13.69 11.03 -1.61
N ALA A 188 13.81 12.35 -1.52
CA ALA A 188 14.74 12.97 -0.57
C ALA A 188 14.31 12.63 0.87
N SER A 189 15.30 12.21 1.68
CA SER A 189 15.13 12.06 3.11
C SER A 189 15.48 13.37 3.81
N GLY A 190 14.66 13.80 4.77
CA GLY A 190 14.93 15.05 5.47
C GLY A 190 14.03 15.25 6.70
N LEU A 191 14.25 16.37 7.38
CA LEU A 191 13.47 16.76 8.54
C LEU A 191 12.05 17.13 8.12
N PRO A 192 11.02 16.71 8.87
CA PRO A 192 9.66 17.14 8.62
C PRO A 192 9.51 18.64 8.85
N MET A 193 8.73 19.31 7.99
CA MET A 193 8.43 20.74 8.16
C MET A 193 7.57 20.97 9.42
N GLY A 194 7.93 21.99 10.21
CA GLY A 194 7.18 22.39 11.40
C GLY A 194 7.53 21.61 12.67
N GLY A 195 8.56 20.78 12.66
CA GLY A 195 9.11 20.14 13.85
C GLY A 195 10.35 20.86 14.37
N ASP A 196 10.56 20.83 15.69
CA ASP A 196 11.79 21.33 16.30
C ASP A 196 12.92 20.29 16.12
N LEU A 197 14.14 20.78 15.92
CA LEU A 197 15.31 19.94 15.65
C LEU A 197 15.62 18.96 16.79
N GLU A 198 15.30 19.35 18.02
CA GLU A 198 15.55 18.54 19.23
C GLU A 198 14.69 17.27 19.32
N PHE A 199 13.55 17.21 18.58
CA PHE A 199 12.67 16.03 18.54
C PHE A 199 12.95 15.12 17.35
N ALA A 200 13.89 15.48 16.47
CA ALA A 200 14.28 14.62 15.36
C ALA A 200 15.12 13.46 15.88
N ASP A 201 14.80 12.24 15.43
CA ASP A 201 15.63 11.09 15.73
C ASP A 201 17.01 11.18 15.05
N GLU A 202 18.00 10.52 15.63
CA GLU A 202 19.40 10.60 15.20
C GLU A 202 19.59 10.14 13.74
N LEU A 203 18.82 9.15 13.28
CA LEU A 203 18.91 8.62 11.92
C LEU A 203 18.39 9.63 10.90
N THR A 204 17.23 10.22 11.18
CA THR A 204 16.60 11.28 10.34
C THR A 204 17.51 12.50 10.25
N LEU A 205 18.07 12.94 11.38
CA LEU A 205 18.99 14.07 11.42
C LEU A 205 20.28 13.76 10.66
N GLY A 206 20.84 12.56 10.84
CA GLY A 206 22.04 12.10 10.10
C GLY A 206 21.82 12.07 8.60
N ARG A 207 20.67 11.59 8.13
CA ARG A 207 20.29 11.58 6.71
C ARG A 207 20.13 13.01 6.16
N ALA A 208 19.51 13.92 6.92
CA ALA A 208 19.35 15.31 6.55
C ALA A 208 20.71 16.02 6.40
N LEU A 209 21.65 15.79 7.33
CA LEU A 209 23.01 16.33 7.26
C LEU A 209 23.78 15.79 6.05
N SER A 210 23.67 14.49 5.76
CA SER A 210 24.32 13.86 4.60
C SER A 210 23.74 14.36 3.29
N GLY A 211 22.45 14.57 3.22
CA GLY A 211 21.71 15.04 2.05
C GLY A 211 21.62 16.58 1.92
N ARG A 212 22.36 17.35 2.73
CA ARG A 212 22.34 18.81 2.70
C ARG A 212 22.66 19.37 1.32
N ARG A 213 21.95 20.40 0.90
CA ARG A 213 22.13 21.09 -0.38
C ARG A 213 22.73 22.47 -0.17
N PRO A 214 23.57 22.96 -1.08
CA PRO A 214 23.96 24.37 -1.08
C PRO A 214 22.73 25.25 -1.32
N LEU A 215 22.73 26.44 -0.69
CA LEU A 215 21.66 27.44 -0.85
C LEU A 215 21.94 28.33 -2.05
#